data_b909506affbf9864d0630ae7799bcf68
#
_entry.id   b909506affbf9864d0630ae7799bcf68
#
_cell.length_a   1.000
_cell.length_b   1.000
_cell.length_c   1.000
_cell.angle_alpha   90.00
_cell.angle_beta   90.00
_cell.angle_gamma   90.00
#
_symmetry.space_group_name_H-M   'P 1'
#
loop_
_entity.id
_entity.type
_entity.pdbx_description
1 polymer ?
#
loop_
_entity_poly.entity_id
_entity_poly.type
_entity_poly.pdbx_seq_one_letter_code
_entity_poly.pdbx_strand_id
1 'polypeptide(L)'
;MKFIGLIRANLFRKKIRLLLTLGSFAVAMCLFGLLVVIRDAFNQGVDVAGADRLVSYNRIGLINPLPLSYRDRILQVPGVTGVTHQNWFGGVYQDPKNFFPQFVIDPESQRKMYPEFSIPDDQWQNFLKDRQGAIVGAFTAKKFGWKVGDHIPIQGTFLPGTWEFNIDGIYHGTRAKDDESQFWFQWDNFENYIETKKITRYLGMVGWYTIKIDNPDNALRVAKAVDSLFANSDYETHTDSEANFAAGFAKQMGNIQFLILSIGSIVFFTLLLVTGNTMAIAVRERTSELAVLKAVGYSDRFVLLLVLFESMAIAAFGGVLGLLAAKGFTLLPANVNPIRSFFPLLYLSTGMFAAGITAALMVGLVSGVLPAFGAMRLRVVDALRRV
;
A
#
# COMPACT_ATOMS: atom_id res chain seq x y z
N MET A 1 -37.59 20.62 7.54
CA MET A 1 -36.83 20.84 8.80
C MET A 1 -37.34 20.06 10.02
N LYS A 2 -38.62 19.71 10.15
CA LYS A 2 -39.17 18.96 11.32
C LYS A 2 -38.62 17.51 11.46
N PHE A 3 -38.16 16.87 10.38
CA PHE A 3 -37.62 15.50 10.39
C PHE A 3 -36.27 15.34 11.08
N ILE A 4 -35.36 16.29 10.90
CA ILE A 4 -34.01 16.25 11.49
C ILE A 4 -34.10 16.29 13.03
N GLY A 5 -35.05 17.08 13.57
CA GLY A 5 -35.33 17.15 15.01
C GLY A 5 -35.77 15.79 15.58
N LEU A 6 -36.62 15.06 14.84
CA LEU A 6 -37.15 13.76 15.23
C LEU A 6 -36.08 12.67 15.19
N ILE A 7 -35.24 12.66 14.15
CA ILE A 7 -34.07 11.73 14.04
C ILE A 7 -33.08 12.00 15.18
N ARG A 8 -32.75 13.28 15.45
CA ARG A 8 -31.84 13.65 16.53
C ARG A 8 -32.38 13.22 17.90
N ALA A 9 -33.67 13.51 18.21
CA ALA A 9 -34.29 13.11 19.45
C ALA A 9 -34.28 11.59 19.64
N ASN A 10 -34.51 10.82 18.57
CA ASN A 10 -34.50 9.38 18.57
C ASN A 10 -33.10 8.80 18.79
N LEU A 11 -32.09 9.31 18.10
CA LEU A 11 -30.71 8.85 18.21
C LEU A 11 -30.14 9.06 19.63
N PHE A 12 -30.43 10.21 20.25
CA PHE A 12 -29.86 10.56 21.58
C PHE A 12 -30.63 10.00 22.78
N ARG A 13 -31.75 9.32 22.58
CA ARG A 13 -32.56 8.78 23.67
C ARG A 13 -31.88 7.69 24.48
N LYS A 14 -31.14 6.77 23.83
CA LYS A 14 -30.30 5.72 24.48
C LYS A 14 -28.84 5.92 24.15
N LYS A 15 -28.21 6.84 24.89
CA LYS A 15 -26.82 7.28 24.66
C LYS A 15 -25.82 6.14 24.61
N ILE A 16 -25.93 5.14 25.51
CA ILE A 16 -25.01 3.99 25.57
C ILE A 16 -25.11 3.17 24.29
N ARG A 17 -26.33 2.86 23.80
CA ARG A 17 -26.50 2.11 22.56
C ARG A 17 -25.94 2.87 21.37
N LEU A 18 -26.28 4.16 21.26
CA LEU A 18 -25.75 5.02 20.19
C LEU A 18 -24.21 5.01 20.20
N LEU A 19 -23.59 5.18 21.36
CA LEU A 19 -22.15 5.20 21.50
C LEU A 19 -21.51 3.85 21.11
N LEU A 20 -22.07 2.75 21.57
CA LEU A 20 -21.59 1.40 21.20
C LEU A 20 -21.76 1.12 19.70
N THR A 21 -22.89 1.51 19.09
CA THR A 21 -23.13 1.30 17.66
C THR A 21 -22.24 2.20 16.80
N LEU A 22 -22.09 3.47 17.15
CA LEU A 22 -21.19 4.39 16.49
C LEU A 22 -19.72 3.94 16.68
N GLY A 23 -19.37 3.49 17.87
CA GLY A 23 -18.02 3.01 18.17
C GLY A 23 -17.67 1.76 17.36
N SER A 24 -18.55 0.76 17.32
CA SER A 24 -18.31 -0.44 16.53
C SER A 24 -18.21 -0.13 15.03
N PHE A 25 -19.06 0.79 14.54
CA PHE A 25 -19.00 1.26 13.16
C PHE A 25 -17.71 2.01 12.86
N ALA A 26 -17.29 2.91 13.78
CA ALA A 26 -16.06 3.67 13.65
C ALA A 26 -14.81 2.77 13.64
N VAL A 27 -14.73 1.78 14.53
CA VAL A 27 -13.63 0.81 14.57
C VAL A 27 -13.54 0.01 13.27
N ALA A 28 -14.68 -0.50 12.78
CA ALA A 28 -14.70 -1.26 11.54
C ALA A 28 -14.36 -0.41 10.31
N MET A 29 -14.83 0.83 10.25
CA MET A 29 -14.49 1.76 9.16
C MET A 29 -13.06 2.28 9.26
N CYS A 30 -12.50 2.37 10.47
CA CYS A 30 -11.06 2.62 10.66
C CYS A 30 -10.23 1.47 10.08
N LEU A 31 -10.56 0.22 10.44
CA LEU A 31 -9.90 -0.96 9.90
C LEU A 31 -10.02 -1.03 8.37
N PHE A 32 -11.21 -0.78 7.83
CA PHE A 32 -11.40 -0.72 6.39
C PHE A 32 -10.53 0.37 5.74
N GLY A 33 -10.49 1.57 6.31
CA GLY A 33 -9.65 2.67 5.84
C GLY A 33 -8.16 2.30 5.83
N LEU A 34 -7.68 1.63 6.87
CA LEU A 34 -6.30 1.15 6.94
C LEU A 34 -6.02 0.05 5.88
N LEU A 35 -6.94 -0.88 5.66
CA LEU A 35 -6.80 -1.90 4.61
C LEU A 35 -6.73 -1.28 3.22
N VAL A 36 -7.55 -0.27 2.93
CA VAL A 36 -7.51 0.46 1.65
C VAL A 36 -6.19 1.19 1.47
N VAL A 37 -5.69 1.84 2.53
CA VAL A 37 -4.37 2.51 2.51
C VAL A 37 -3.24 1.53 2.27
N ILE A 38 -3.24 0.37 2.94
CA ILE A 38 -2.23 -0.68 2.73
C ILE A 38 -2.28 -1.19 1.28
N ARG A 39 -3.49 -1.46 0.76
CA ARG A 39 -3.66 -1.87 -0.65
C ARG A 39 -3.07 -0.85 -1.62
N ASP A 40 -3.33 0.42 -1.38
CA ASP A 40 -2.83 1.50 -2.23
C ASP A 40 -1.31 1.63 -2.13
N ALA A 41 -0.75 1.52 -0.93
CA ALA A 41 0.70 1.54 -0.72
C ALA A 41 1.42 0.42 -1.50
N PHE A 42 0.84 -0.78 -1.60
CA PHE A 42 1.35 -1.84 -2.47
C PHE A 42 1.25 -1.53 -3.97
N ASN A 43 0.25 -0.77 -4.39
CA ASN A 43 0.07 -0.40 -5.80
C ASN A 43 0.91 0.82 -6.20
N GLN A 44 1.35 1.65 -5.27
CA GLN A 44 2.12 2.87 -5.55
C GLN A 44 3.47 2.58 -6.23
N GLY A 45 4.12 1.45 -5.93
CA GLY A 45 5.34 1.02 -6.64
C GLY A 45 5.13 0.86 -8.16
N VAL A 46 3.91 0.56 -8.58
CA VAL A 46 3.52 0.45 -10.00
C VAL A 46 3.37 1.83 -10.65
N ASP A 47 2.84 2.81 -9.90
CA ASP A 47 2.55 4.16 -10.41
C ASP A 47 3.81 5.06 -10.51
N VAL A 48 4.89 4.69 -9.82
CA VAL A 48 6.17 5.43 -9.81
C VAL A 48 7.10 4.96 -10.92
N ALA A 49 6.92 3.72 -11.38
CA ALA A 49 7.73 3.13 -12.44
C ALA A 49 7.74 3.99 -13.71
N GLY A 50 8.92 4.16 -14.31
CA GLY A 50 9.06 4.90 -15.57
C GLY A 50 8.38 4.18 -16.72
N ALA A 51 7.56 4.91 -17.48
CA ALA A 51 6.92 4.33 -18.65
C ALA A 51 7.93 3.92 -19.74
N ASP A 52 9.14 4.50 -19.70
CA ASP A 52 10.26 4.28 -20.62
C ASP A 52 11.28 3.26 -20.08
N ARG A 53 10.94 2.53 -18.98
CA ARG A 53 11.82 1.52 -18.38
C ARG A 53 11.23 0.13 -18.42
N LEU A 54 12.06 -0.84 -18.82
CA LEU A 54 11.81 -2.27 -18.74
C LEU A 54 12.75 -2.91 -17.72
N VAL A 55 12.30 -4.00 -17.11
CA VAL A 55 13.13 -4.83 -16.23
C VAL A 55 13.25 -6.21 -16.82
N SER A 56 14.48 -6.68 -17.04
CA SER A 56 14.79 -8.02 -17.53
C SER A 56 15.42 -8.84 -16.40
N TYR A 57 14.81 -9.92 -16.05
CA TYR A 57 15.23 -10.83 -14.98
C TYR A 57 15.18 -12.29 -15.44
N ASN A 58 15.71 -13.20 -14.65
CA ASN A 58 15.71 -14.62 -15.00
C ASN A 58 14.28 -15.17 -15.05
N ARG A 59 13.93 -15.85 -16.15
CA ARG A 59 12.59 -16.38 -16.40
C ARG A 59 12.08 -17.33 -15.32
N ILE A 60 12.98 -18.05 -14.63
CA ILE A 60 12.62 -18.96 -13.54
C ILE A 60 12.21 -18.20 -12.28
N GLY A 61 12.81 -17.02 -12.02
CA GLY A 61 12.50 -16.17 -10.88
C GLY A 61 13.65 -15.26 -10.47
N LEU A 62 13.34 -14.28 -9.66
CA LEU A 62 14.25 -13.21 -9.22
C LEU A 62 15.45 -13.69 -8.37
N ILE A 63 15.34 -14.87 -7.75
CA ILE A 63 16.43 -15.47 -6.94
C ILE A 63 17.54 -16.04 -7.83
N ASN A 64 17.23 -16.31 -9.11
CA ASN A 64 18.19 -16.81 -10.08
C ASN A 64 18.85 -15.62 -10.78
N PRO A 65 20.17 -15.48 -10.70
CA PRO A 65 20.86 -14.36 -11.31
C PRO A 65 20.99 -14.54 -12.82
N LEU A 66 21.33 -13.44 -13.51
CA LEU A 66 21.67 -13.39 -14.93
C LEU A 66 23.17 -13.08 -15.11
N PRO A 67 23.83 -13.53 -16.19
CA PRO A 67 25.22 -13.17 -16.48
C PRO A 67 25.41 -11.67 -16.73
N LEU A 68 26.42 -11.05 -16.12
CA LEU A 68 26.76 -9.63 -16.34
C LEU A 68 27.06 -9.33 -17.83
N SER A 69 27.56 -10.32 -18.58
CA SER A 69 27.84 -10.20 -20.02
C SER A 69 26.61 -9.94 -20.89
N TYR A 70 25.40 -10.11 -20.37
CA TYR A 70 24.17 -9.86 -21.13
C TYR A 70 23.94 -8.36 -21.39
N ARG A 71 24.51 -7.48 -20.53
CA ARG A 71 24.39 -6.03 -20.63
C ARG A 71 24.72 -5.51 -22.02
N ASP A 72 25.86 -5.89 -22.57
CA ASP A 72 26.32 -5.36 -23.87
C ASP A 72 25.47 -5.85 -25.03
N ARG A 73 24.93 -7.07 -24.95
CA ARG A 73 23.99 -7.59 -25.94
C ARG A 73 22.64 -6.90 -25.88
N ILE A 74 22.15 -6.57 -24.68
CA ILE A 74 20.89 -5.81 -24.49
C ILE A 74 21.04 -4.40 -25.05
N LEU A 75 22.19 -3.73 -24.84
CA LEU A 75 22.45 -2.40 -25.36
C LEU A 75 22.39 -2.32 -26.90
N GLN A 76 22.61 -3.42 -27.62
CA GLN A 76 22.55 -3.46 -29.06
C GLN A 76 21.13 -3.63 -29.63
N VAL A 77 20.13 -3.84 -28.77
CA VAL A 77 18.74 -4.00 -29.22
C VAL A 77 18.18 -2.65 -29.71
N PRO A 78 17.63 -2.59 -30.93
CA PRO A 78 17.05 -1.34 -31.47
C PRO A 78 15.94 -0.80 -30.57
N GLY A 79 16.08 0.47 -30.15
CA GLY A 79 15.17 1.14 -29.24
C GLY A 79 15.65 1.17 -27.78
N VAL A 80 16.75 0.48 -27.45
CA VAL A 80 17.40 0.58 -26.14
C VAL A 80 18.34 1.78 -26.12
N THR A 81 18.21 2.65 -25.11
CA THR A 81 19.03 3.85 -24.93
C THR A 81 19.96 3.77 -23.71
N GLY A 82 19.72 2.82 -22.82
CA GLY A 82 20.58 2.62 -21.64
C GLY A 82 20.23 1.30 -20.95
N VAL A 83 21.23 0.75 -20.26
CA VAL A 83 21.07 -0.47 -19.43
C VAL A 83 21.87 -0.28 -18.14
N THR A 84 21.21 -0.54 -17.03
CA THR A 84 21.87 -0.69 -15.71
C THR A 84 21.57 -2.06 -15.13
N HIS A 85 22.35 -2.47 -14.15
CA HIS A 85 22.15 -3.74 -13.46
C HIS A 85 22.13 -3.53 -11.95
N GLN A 86 21.42 -4.40 -11.27
CA GLN A 86 21.21 -4.34 -9.85
C GLN A 86 21.18 -5.73 -9.23
N ASN A 87 21.49 -5.79 -7.94
CA ASN A 87 21.29 -6.97 -7.10
C ASN A 87 20.54 -6.60 -5.83
N TRP A 88 19.70 -7.50 -5.36
CA TRP A 88 19.14 -7.42 -4.01
C TRP A 88 20.18 -7.90 -3.00
N PHE A 89 20.41 -7.12 -1.94
CA PHE A 89 21.36 -7.50 -0.90
C PHE A 89 20.68 -8.21 0.28
N GLY A 90 19.59 -7.65 0.79
CA GLY A 90 18.79 -8.27 1.84
C GLY A 90 19.49 -8.40 3.19
N GLY A 91 20.23 -7.40 3.61
CA GLY A 91 20.90 -7.37 4.91
C GLY A 91 19.96 -6.92 6.06
N VAL A 92 20.40 -7.16 7.29
CA VAL A 92 19.71 -6.76 8.53
C VAL A 92 20.52 -5.72 9.28
N TYR A 93 19.90 -4.58 9.57
CA TYR A 93 20.48 -3.55 10.41
C TYR A 93 19.94 -3.67 11.83
N GLN A 94 20.81 -4.05 12.79
CA GLN A 94 20.53 -4.21 14.22
C GLN A 94 19.44 -5.25 14.54
N ASP A 95 18.21 -5.07 14.08
CA ASP A 95 17.05 -5.93 14.32
C ASP A 95 16.37 -6.28 12.99
N PRO A 96 15.91 -7.53 12.76
CA PRO A 96 15.16 -7.91 11.55
C PRO A 96 13.92 -7.05 11.26
N LYS A 97 13.38 -6.37 12.27
CA LYS A 97 12.27 -5.41 12.10
C LYS A 97 12.67 -4.12 11.40
N ASN A 98 13.98 -3.82 11.38
CA ASN A 98 14.53 -2.63 10.74
C ASN A 98 14.69 -2.82 9.23
N PHE A 99 13.61 -3.23 8.57
CA PHE A 99 13.61 -3.47 7.14
C PHE A 99 13.69 -2.15 6.34
N PHE A 100 14.49 -2.16 5.29
CA PHE A 100 14.53 -1.20 4.19
C PHE A 100 15.13 -1.88 2.95
N PRO A 101 14.71 -1.50 1.72
CA PRO A 101 15.23 -2.07 0.48
C PRO A 101 16.71 -1.73 0.29
N GLN A 102 17.52 -2.73 -0.04
CA GLN A 102 18.97 -2.59 -0.20
C GLN A 102 19.40 -3.15 -1.55
N PHE A 103 20.03 -2.30 -2.37
CA PHE A 103 20.42 -2.66 -3.72
C PHE A 103 21.90 -2.41 -3.95
N VAL A 104 22.54 -3.39 -4.58
CA VAL A 104 23.84 -3.21 -5.22
C VAL A 104 23.61 -2.55 -6.56
N ILE A 105 24.28 -1.48 -6.86
CA ILE A 105 24.10 -0.72 -8.10
C ILE A 105 25.41 -0.49 -8.85
N ASP A 106 25.31 -0.37 -10.16
CA ASP A 106 26.37 0.24 -10.98
C ASP A 106 26.20 1.77 -10.95
N PRO A 107 27.10 2.52 -10.25
CA PRO A 107 26.92 3.95 -10.04
C PRO A 107 26.80 4.76 -11.33
N GLU A 108 27.61 4.44 -12.34
CA GLU A 108 27.68 5.24 -13.57
C GLU A 108 26.37 5.21 -14.37
N SER A 109 25.74 4.03 -14.46
CA SER A 109 24.49 3.88 -15.20
C SER A 109 23.26 4.19 -14.35
N GLN A 110 23.30 3.98 -13.04
CA GLN A 110 22.18 4.19 -12.13
C GLN A 110 21.68 5.63 -12.13
N ARG A 111 22.57 6.62 -11.99
CA ARG A 111 22.18 8.04 -11.95
C ARG A 111 21.51 8.49 -13.26
N LYS A 112 21.96 7.94 -14.40
CA LYS A 112 21.38 8.23 -15.72
C LYS A 112 20.02 7.55 -15.92
N MET A 113 19.86 6.38 -15.30
CA MET A 113 18.65 5.58 -15.39
C MET A 113 17.49 6.18 -14.58
N TYR A 114 17.80 6.76 -13.41
CA TYR A 114 16.84 7.27 -12.44
C TYR A 114 17.04 8.76 -12.13
N PRO A 115 16.78 9.66 -13.09
CA PRO A 115 16.96 11.11 -12.90
C PRO A 115 15.99 11.72 -11.89
N GLU A 116 14.91 10.99 -11.51
CA GLU A 116 13.97 11.39 -10.48
C GLU A 116 14.57 11.38 -9.08
N PHE A 117 15.70 10.73 -8.84
CA PHE A 117 16.39 10.74 -7.57
C PHE A 117 17.50 11.81 -7.57
N SER A 118 17.24 12.88 -6.84
CA SER A 118 18.19 14.01 -6.72
C SER A 118 19.20 13.73 -5.63
N ILE A 119 20.48 13.79 -5.98
CA ILE A 119 21.63 13.63 -5.06
C ILE A 119 22.55 14.81 -5.28
N PRO A 120 22.99 15.52 -4.22
CA PRO A 120 24.02 16.57 -4.34
C PRO A 120 25.29 16.06 -5.03
N ASP A 121 25.86 16.85 -5.92
CA ASP A 121 27.00 16.43 -6.75
C ASP A 121 28.24 16.09 -5.92
N ASP A 122 28.51 16.83 -4.85
CA ASP A 122 29.61 16.57 -3.93
C ASP A 122 29.45 15.21 -3.23
N GLN A 123 28.24 14.87 -2.76
CA GLN A 123 27.92 13.59 -2.15
C GLN A 123 28.05 12.45 -3.16
N TRP A 124 27.58 12.65 -4.38
CA TRP A 124 27.73 11.68 -5.46
C TRP A 124 29.21 11.42 -5.81
N GLN A 125 30.03 12.47 -5.85
CA GLN A 125 31.45 12.32 -6.10
C GLN A 125 32.21 11.61 -4.96
N ASN A 126 31.79 11.80 -3.71
CA ASN A 126 32.32 11.05 -2.57
C ASN A 126 31.97 9.58 -2.70
N PHE A 127 30.69 9.26 -2.98
CA PHE A 127 30.22 7.91 -3.21
C PHE A 127 31.00 7.18 -4.32
N LEU A 128 31.30 7.86 -5.44
CA LEU A 128 32.09 7.24 -6.52
C LEU A 128 33.51 6.89 -6.11
N LYS A 129 34.11 7.59 -5.13
CA LYS A 129 35.48 7.39 -4.67
C LYS A 129 35.58 6.37 -3.54
N ASP A 130 34.51 6.19 -2.77
CA ASP A 130 34.50 5.29 -1.62
C ASP A 130 33.88 3.95 -1.99
N ARG A 131 34.68 2.88 -2.03
CA ARG A 131 34.19 1.53 -2.28
C ARG A 131 33.17 1.07 -1.23
N GLN A 132 33.32 1.50 0.04
CA GLN A 132 32.35 1.21 1.11
C GLN A 132 31.22 2.23 1.16
N GLY A 133 31.21 3.18 0.24
CA GLY A 133 30.21 4.21 0.14
C GLY A 133 28.81 3.68 -0.07
N ALA A 134 27.85 4.38 0.52
CA ALA A 134 26.44 4.12 0.35
C ALA A 134 25.66 5.42 0.18
N ILE A 135 24.62 5.37 -0.65
CA ILE A 135 23.60 6.41 -0.80
C ILE A 135 22.31 5.91 -0.17
N VAL A 136 21.69 6.71 0.68
CA VAL A 136 20.47 6.36 1.38
C VAL A 136 19.33 7.34 1.04
N GLY A 137 18.12 6.85 0.91
CA GLY A 137 16.94 7.71 0.74
C GLY A 137 16.61 8.48 2.01
N ALA A 138 16.13 9.72 1.84
CA ALA A 138 15.85 10.64 2.94
C ALA A 138 14.88 10.07 3.98
N PHE A 139 13.92 9.25 3.57
CA PHE A 139 13.02 8.57 4.49
C PHE A 139 13.76 7.60 5.41
N THR A 140 14.63 6.75 4.86
CA THR A 140 15.40 5.77 5.63
C THR A 140 16.44 6.45 6.51
N ALA A 141 17.12 7.46 6.00
CA ALA A 141 18.06 8.30 6.78
C ALA A 141 17.35 8.92 7.99
N LYS A 142 16.18 9.51 7.80
CA LYS A 142 15.37 10.09 8.88
C LYS A 142 14.86 9.04 9.87
N LYS A 143 14.45 7.85 9.37
CA LYS A 143 13.95 6.74 10.20
C LYS A 143 14.99 6.27 11.20
N PHE A 144 16.25 6.13 10.79
CA PHE A 144 17.34 5.63 11.63
C PHE A 144 18.22 6.74 12.22
N GLY A 145 17.95 7.99 11.87
CA GLY A 145 18.76 9.14 12.33
C GLY A 145 20.10 9.26 11.63
N TRP A 146 20.29 8.63 10.47
CA TRP A 146 21.53 8.61 9.73
C TRP A 146 21.83 9.95 9.06
N LYS A 147 23.13 10.27 9.01
CA LYS A 147 23.65 11.48 8.40
C LYS A 147 24.80 11.12 7.46
N VAL A 148 25.12 12.01 6.54
CA VAL A 148 26.32 11.89 5.72
C VAL A 148 27.56 11.88 6.63
N GLY A 149 28.43 10.90 6.42
CA GLY A 149 29.61 10.62 7.23
C GLY A 149 29.43 9.54 8.31
N ASP A 150 28.20 9.06 8.54
CA ASP A 150 27.95 7.96 9.50
C ASP A 150 28.46 6.63 8.94
N HIS A 151 28.96 5.77 9.85
CA HIS A 151 29.41 4.41 9.55
C HIS A 151 28.39 3.40 10.02
N ILE A 152 27.90 2.55 9.10
CA ILE A 152 26.75 1.68 9.32
C ILE A 152 27.11 0.21 9.08
N PRO A 153 27.06 -0.66 10.11
CA PRO A 153 27.22 -2.09 9.96
C PRO A 153 25.90 -2.76 9.59
N ILE A 154 25.87 -3.56 8.52
CA ILE A 154 24.72 -4.35 8.09
C ILE A 154 25.11 -5.82 8.04
N GLN A 155 24.31 -6.69 8.67
CA GLN A 155 24.50 -8.14 8.62
C GLN A 155 23.89 -8.71 7.34
N GLY A 156 24.71 -9.29 6.49
CA GLY A 156 24.23 -9.94 5.26
C GLY A 156 23.49 -11.25 5.56
N THR A 157 22.31 -11.44 4.95
CA THR A 157 21.54 -12.68 5.09
C THR A 157 21.90 -13.73 4.03
N PHE A 158 21.91 -13.34 2.76
CA PHE A 158 22.30 -14.23 1.65
C PHE A 158 23.81 -14.32 1.46
N LEU A 159 24.52 -13.26 1.83
CA LEU A 159 25.97 -13.17 1.84
C LEU A 159 26.42 -12.94 3.29
N PRO A 160 26.67 -14.02 4.06
CA PRO A 160 26.86 -13.94 5.49
C PRO A 160 28.13 -13.15 5.86
N GLY A 161 28.01 -12.29 6.84
CA GLY A 161 29.09 -11.44 7.37
C GLY A 161 28.59 -10.05 7.67
N THR A 162 29.43 -9.28 8.38
CA THR A 162 29.16 -7.87 8.63
C THR A 162 29.72 -7.05 7.48
N TRP A 163 28.88 -6.24 6.87
CA TRP A 163 29.23 -5.31 5.82
C TRP A 163 29.24 -3.91 6.40
N GLU A 164 30.34 -3.23 6.24
CA GLU A 164 30.54 -1.88 6.76
C GLU A 164 30.33 -0.87 5.63
N PHE A 165 29.48 0.12 5.86
CA PHE A 165 29.15 1.14 4.88
C PHE A 165 29.34 2.54 5.45
N ASN A 166 29.86 3.47 4.64
CA ASN A 166 29.90 4.90 4.92
C ASN A 166 28.72 5.56 4.21
N ILE A 167 27.92 6.36 4.89
CA ILE A 167 26.85 7.13 4.27
C ILE A 167 27.47 8.34 3.57
N ASP A 168 27.71 8.26 2.27
CA ASP A 168 28.29 9.32 1.46
C ASP A 168 27.27 10.32 0.95
N GLY A 169 25.99 9.90 0.86
CA GLY A 169 24.95 10.80 0.40
C GLY A 169 23.55 10.38 0.80
N ILE A 170 22.68 11.38 0.74
CA ILE A 170 21.23 11.20 0.96
C ILE A 170 20.51 11.69 -0.28
N TYR A 171 19.73 10.82 -0.93
CA TYR A 171 18.93 11.21 -2.07
C TYR A 171 17.52 11.63 -1.68
N HIS A 172 16.96 12.53 -2.48
CA HIS A 172 15.58 12.97 -2.40
C HIS A 172 14.85 12.69 -3.71
N GLY A 173 13.59 12.30 -3.62
CA GLY A 173 12.71 12.21 -4.78
C GLY A 173 12.35 13.60 -5.30
N THR A 174 12.30 13.77 -6.62
CA THR A 174 11.86 15.02 -7.24
C THR A 174 10.35 15.19 -7.19
N ARG A 175 9.60 14.11 -7.03
CA ARG A 175 8.15 14.06 -6.88
C ARG A 175 7.78 13.50 -5.51
N ALA A 176 6.67 13.96 -4.95
CA ALA A 176 6.19 13.51 -3.63
C ALA A 176 5.91 11.99 -3.52
N LYS A 177 5.79 11.30 -4.67
CA LYS A 177 5.55 9.87 -4.76
C LYS A 177 6.80 9.04 -5.02
N ASP A 178 7.96 9.65 -5.24
CA ASP A 178 9.20 8.92 -5.46
C ASP A 178 9.64 8.22 -4.17
N ASP A 179 10.18 7.01 -4.31
CA ASP A 179 10.56 6.16 -3.18
C ASP A 179 11.89 6.62 -2.56
N GLU A 180 11.84 7.19 -1.37
CA GLU A 180 13.00 7.61 -0.58
C GLU A 180 13.41 6.56 0.48
N SER A 181 13.02 5.29 0.33
CA SER A 181 13.31 4.26 1.33
C SER A 181 14.53 3.40 1.05
N GLN A 182 15.11 3.49 -0.14
CA GLN A 182 16.14 2.58 -0.61
C GLN A 182 17.52 2.94 -0.06
N PHE A 183 18.38 1.92 0.01
CA PHE A 183 19.80 2.00 0.34
C PHE A 183 20.60 1.42 -0.81
N TRP A 184 21.52 2.20 -1.38
CA TRP A 184 22.33 1.82 -2.52
C TRP A 184 23.79 1.77 -2.15
N PHE A 185 24.50 0.73 -2.58
CA PHE A 185 25.93 0.65 -2.45
C PHE A 185 26.59 0.12 -3.73
N GLN A 186 27.89 0.28 -3.83
CA GLN A 186 28.64 0.08 -5.05
C GLN A 186 28.75 -1.38 -5.45
N TRP A 187 28.65 -1.63 -6.76
CA TRP A 187 28.90 -2.93 -7.40
C TRP A 187 30.30 -3.45 -7.07
N ASP A 188 31.32 -2.61 -7.12
CA ASP A 188 32.71 -3.00 -6.84
C ASP A 188 32.92 -3.53 -5.42
N ASN A 189 32.19 -3.01 -4.43
CA ASN A 189 32.21 -3.54 -3.08
C ASN A 189 31.67 -4.96 -3.03
N PHE A 190 30.54 -5.16 -3.69
CA PHE A 190 29.86 -6.45 -3.77
C PHE A 190 30.72 -7.50 -4.48
N GLU A 191 31.27 -7.19 -5.66
CA GLU A 191 32.08 -8.09 -6.45
C GLU A 191 33.38 -8.48 -5.75
N ASN A 192 34.08 -7.50 -5.16
CA ASN A 192 35.29 -7.76 -4.35
C ASN A 192 35.00 -8.69 -3.15
N TYR A 193 33.85 -8.53 -2.48
CA TYR A 193 33.47 -9.42 -1.40
C TYR A 193 33.26 -10.86 -1.90
N ILE A 194 32.55 -11.03 -3.01
CA ILE A 194 32.27 -12.34 -3.63
C ILE A 194 33.58 -13.04 -4.05
N GLU A 195 34.50 -12.30 -4.67
CA GLU A 195 35.81 -12.82 -5.05
C GLU A 195 36.64 -13.24 -3.83
N THR A 196 36.72 -12.36 -2.82
CA THR A 196 37.51 -12.61 -1.60
C THR A 196 36.99 -13.82 -0.83
N LYS A 197 35.67 -13.98 -0.77
CA LYS A 197 34.99 -15.12 -0.11
C LYS A 197 34.85 -16.35 -1.00
N LYS A 198 35.30 -16.28 -2.26
CA LYS A 198 35.22 -17.38 -3.27
C LYS A 198 33.80 -17.91 -3.47
N ILE A 199 32.81 -17.00 -3.47
CA ILE A 199 31.41 -17.35 -3.69
C ILE A 199 31.12 -17.38 -5.19
N THR A 200 31.61 -18.40 -5.88
CA THR A 200 31.63 -18.50 -7.35
C THR A 200 30.25 -18.39 -8.00
N ARG A 201 29.17 -18.74 -7.29
CA ARG A 201 27.80 -18.70 -7.82
C ARG A 201 27.35 -17.30 -8.24
N TYR A 202 27.84 -16.25 -7.60
CA TYR A 202 27.44 -14.86 -7.85
C TYR A 202 28.48 -14.05 -8.61
N LEU A 203 29.66 -14.61 -8.88
CA LEU A 203 30.72 -13.92 -9.59
C LEU A 203 30.33 -13.62 -11.03
N GLY A 204 30.36 -12.35 -11.44
CA GLY A 204 29.92 -11.91 -12.76
C GLY A 204 28.43 -12.13 -13.02
N MET A 205 27.60 -12.19 -11.98
CA MET A 205 26.16 -12.41 -12.06
C MET A 205 25.40 -11.25 -11.46
N VAL A 206 24.29 -10.84 -12.09
CA VAL A 206 23.41 -9.74 -11.69
C VAL A 206 22.02 -10.27 -11.34
N GLY A 207 21.28 -9.57 -10.47
CA GLY A 207 19.90 -9.93 -10.14
C GLY A 207 18.94 -9.66 -11.29
N TRP A 208 19.03 -8.47 -11.85
CA TRP A 208 18.23 -8.03 -13.01
C TRP A 208 18.88 -6.85 -13.73
N TYR A 209 18.38 -6.59 -14.92
CA TYR A 209 18.70 -5.41 -15.70
C TYR A 209 17.52 -4.44 -15.72
N THR A 210 17.79 -3.14 -15.57
CA THR A 210 16.83 -2.09 -15.94
C THR A 210 17.27 -1.50 -17.26
N ILE A 211 16.33 -1.46 -18.22
CA ILE A 211 16.56 -1.10 -19.62
C ILE A 211 15.75 0.16 -19.90
N LYS A 212 16.42 1.21 -20.34
CA LYS A 212 15.75 2.43 -20.80
C LYS A 212 15.50 2.34 -22.30
N ILE A 213 14.29 2.69 -22.72
CA ILE A 213 13.87 2.67 -24.13
C ILE A 213 13.58 4.07 -24.63
N ASP A 214 13.70 4.26 -25.95
CA ASP A 214 13.50 5.53 -26.64
C ASP A 214 12.03 5.97 -26.65
N ASN A 215 11.11 5.02 -26.77
CA ASN A 215 9.67 5.28 -26.83
C ASN A 215 8.89 4.19 -26.06
N PRO A 216 8.06 4.57 -25.07
CA PRO A 216 7.20 3.65 -24.33
C PRO A 216 6.31 2.77 -25.21
N ASP A 217 5.85 3.24 -26.36
CA ASP A 217 5.02 2.46 -27.30
C ASP A 217 5.76 1.24 -27.87
N ASN A 218 7.10 1.27 -27.85
CA ASN A 218 7.96 0.16 -28.27
C ASN A 218 8.21 -0.89 -27.19
N ALA A 219 7.72 -0.69 -25.97
CA ALA A 219 8.03 -1.52 -24.80
C ALA A 219 7.88 -3.03 -25.06
N LEU A 220 6.73 -3.44 -25.60
CA LEU A 220 6.46 -4.85 -25.92
C LEU A 220 7.40 -5.41 -26.98
N ARG A 221 7.72 -4.60 -28.01
CA ARG A 221 8.63 -5.01 -29.09
C ARG A 221 10.06 -5.20 -28.56
N VAL A 222 10.55 -4.25 -27.76
CA VAL A 222 11.89 -4.31 -27.18
C VAL A 222 11.98 -5.46 -26.18
N ALA A 223 10.98 -5.64 -25.32
CA ALA A 223 10.94 -6.75 -24.36
C ALA A 223 11.07 -8.12 -25.06
N LYS A 224 10.26 -8.34 -26.12
CA LYS A 224 10.35 -9.57 -26.91
C LYS A 224 11.69 -9.73 -27.62
N ALA A 225 12.29 -8.66 -28.13
CA ALA A 225 13.60 -8.70 -28.77
C ALA A 225 14.70 -9.09 -27.76
N VAL A 226 14.67 -8.52 -26.54
CA VAL A 226 15.60 -8.88 -25.47
C VAL A 226 15.44 -10.36 -25.09
N ASP A 227 14.23 -10.84 -24.86
CA ASP A 227 13.98 -12.23 -24.47
C ASP A 227 14.38 -13.21 -25.57
N SER A 228 14.21 -12.82 -26.84
CA SER A 228 14.63 -13.63 -27.99
C SER A 228 16.15 -13.80 -28.09
N LEU A 229 16.94 -12.82 -27.61
CA LEU A 229 18.42 -12.93 -27.62
C LEU A 229 18.93 -14.05 -26.70
N PHE A 230 18.19 -14.37 -25.66
CA PHE A 230 18.58 -15.31 -24.63
C PHE A 230 17.67 -16.55 -24.58
N ALA A 231 16.78 -16.70 -25.55
CA ALA A 231 15.97 -17.90 -25.71
C ALA A 231 16.86 -19.14 -25.91
N ASN A 232 16.53 -20.22 -25.25
CA ASN A 232 17.30 -21.49 -25.22
C ASN A 232 18.73 -21.37 -24.66
N SER A 233 19.03 -20.30 -23.91
CA SER A 233 20.27 -20.20 -23.13
C SER A 233 20.06 -20.79 -21.72
N ASP A 234 21.16 -21.05 -21.00
CA ASP A 234 21.11 -21.51 -19.61
C ASP A 234 20.45 -20.48 -18.68
N TYR A 235 20.38 -19.22 -19.12
CA TYR A 235 19.84 -18.09 -18.35
C TYR A 235 18.82 -17.32 -19.20
N GLU A 236 17.69 -17.95 -19.50
CA GLU A 236 16.61 -17.28 -20.23
C GLU A 236 16.09 -16.07 -19.46
N THR A 237 15.82 -14.99 -20.18
CA THR A 237 15.27 -13.77 -19.61
C THR A 237 13.74 -13.71 -19.71
N HIS A 238 13.14 -12.97 -18.82
CA HIS A 238 11.79 -12.46 -18.91
C HIS A 238 11.85 -10.96 -18.72
N THR A 239 11.39 -10.23 -19.73
CA THR A 239 11.45 -8.77 -19.78
C THR A 239 10.04 -8.21 -19.75
N ASP A 240 9.77 -7.32 -18.78
CA ASP A 240 8.48 -6.66 -18.62
C ASP A 240 8.68 -5.18 -18.29
N SER A 241 7.61 -4.37 -18.31
CA SER A 241 7.68 -3.00 -17.82
C SER A 241 8.09 -2.95 -16.36
N GLU A 242 8.77 -1.89 -15.94
CA GLU A 242 9.14 -1.68 -14.53
C GLU A 242 7.91 -1.71 -13.63
N ALA A 243 6.78 -1.20 -14.09
CA ALA A 243 5.50 -1.25 -13.42
C ALA A 243 5.00 -2.69 -13.17
N ASN A 244 5.04 -3.53 -14.21
CA ASN A 244 4.62 -4.93 -14.09
C ASN A 244 5.58 -5.73 -13.22
N PHE A 245 6.89 -5.45 -13.30
CA PHE A 245 7.89 -6.05 -12.44
C PHE A 245 7.61 -5.72 -10.95
N ALA A 246 7.39 -4.45 -10.61
CA ALA A 246 7.04 -4.01 -9.26
C ALA A 246 5.73 -4.68 -8.77
N ALA A 247 4.71 -4.75 -9.64
CA ALA A 247 3.46 -5.45 -9.34
C ALA A 247 3.67 -6.97 -9.14
N GLY A 248 4.52 -7.58 -9.95
CA GLY A 248 4.90 -9.00 -9.84
C GLY A 248 5.65 -9.30 -8.54
N PHE A 249 6.58 -8.44 -8.16
CA PHE A 249 7.30 -8.53 -6.90
C PHE A 249 6.34 -8.43 -5.69
N ALA A 250 5.41 -7.47 -5.72
CA ALA A 250 4.39 -7.35 -4.70
C ALA A 250 3.50 -8.62 -4.60
N LYS A 251 3.17 -9.26 -5.74
CA LYS A 251 2.40 -10.52 -5.75
C LYS A 251 3.17 -11.70 -5.17
N GLN A 252 4.49 -11.75 -5.32
CA GLN A 252 5.32 -12.82 -4.74
C GLN A 252 5.37 -12.75 -3.20
N MET A 253 5.18 -11.58 -2.61
CA MET A 253 5.05 -11.42 -1.15
C MET A 253 3.74 -12.01 -0.59
N GLY A 254 2.92 -12.64 -1.41
CA GLY A 254 1.64 -13.24 -1.07
C GLY A 254 0.48 -12.57 -1.81
N ASN A 255 -0.66 -13.25 -1.87
CA ASN A 255 -1.87 -12.67 -2.47
C ASN A 255 -2.53 -11.66 -1.52
N ILE A 256 -1.80 -10.56 -1.25
CA ILE A 256 -2.20 -9.50 -0.31
C ILE A 256 -3.55 -8.90 -0.71
N GLN A 257 -3.81 -8.78 -2.03
CA GLN A 257 -5.11 -8.32 -2.52
C GLN A 257 -6.25 -9.24 -2.08
N PHE A 258 -6.05 -10.56 -2.16
CA PHE A 258 -7.03 -11.53 -1.69
C PHE A 258 -7.22 -11.46 -0.17
N LEU A 259 -6.14 -11.32 0.60
CA LEU A 259 -6.21 -11.16 2.06
C LEU A 259 -6.98 -9.89 2.44
N ILE A 260 -6.66 -8.75 1.81
CA ILE A 260 -7.35 -7.48 2.07
C ILE A 260 -8.85 -7.58 1.70
N LEU A 261 -9.16 -8.18 0.55
CA LEU A 261 -10.55 -8.38 0.12
C LEU A 261 -11.31 -9.29 1.09
N SER A 262 -10.69 -10.40 1.52
CA SER A 262 -11.29 -11.35 2.46
C SER A 262 -11.55 -10.71 3.81
N ILE A 263 -10.55 -10.04 4.40
CA ILE A 263 -10.70 -9.34 5.69
C ILE A 263 -11.73 -8.22 5.56
N GLY A 264 -11.66 -7.42 4.50
CA GLY A 264 -12.62 -6.36 4.22
C GLY A 264 -14.06 -6.90 4.12
N SER A 265 -14.26 -8.00 3.40
CA SER A 265 -15.58 -8.65 3.26
C SER A 265 -16.14 -9.13 4.61
N ILE A 266 -15.30 -9.74 5.45
CA ILE A 266 -15.67 -10.18 6.80
C ILE A 266 -16.09 -8.98 7.66
N VAL A 267 -15.31 -7.90 7.61
CA VAL A 267 -15.61 -6.65 8.34
C VAL A 267 -16.95 -6.07 7.89
N PHE A 268 -17.18 -5.96 6.57
CA PHE A 268 -18.46 -5.48 6.03
C PHE A 268 -19.64 -6.36 6.44
N PHE A 269 -19.49 -7.68 6.33
CA PHE A 269 -20.53 -8.62 6.74
C PHE A 269 -20.87 -8.50 8.23
N THR A 270 -19.84 -8.40 9.08
CA THR A 270 -20.00 -8.18 10.53
C THR A 270 -20.74 -6.87 10.80
N LEU A 271 -20.36 -5.77 10.11
CA LEU A 271 -21.07 -4.49 10.22
C LEU A 271 -22.53 -4.59 9.83
N LEU A 272 -22.86 -5.29 8.75
CA LEU A 272 -24.24 -5.50 8.31
C LEU A 272 -25.05 -6.21 9.40
N LEU A 273 -24.51 -7.28 10.00
CA LEU A 273 -25.18 -8.03 11.07
C LEU A 273 -25.36 -7.20 12.33
N VAL A 274 -24.30 -6.53 12.79
CA VAL A 274 -24.35 -5.71 14.03
C VAL A 274 -25.31 -4.54 13.86
N THR A 275 -25.21 -3.81 12.76
CA THR A 275 -26.08 -2.66 12.49
C THR A 275 -27.53 -3.09 12.28
N GLY A 276 -27.76 -4.14 11.50
CA GLY A 276 -29.09 -4.69 11.25
C GLY A 276 -29.78 -5.16 12.54
N ASN A 277 -29.05 -5.90 13.39
CA ASN A 277 -29.57 -6.35 14.68
C ASN A 277 -29.88 -5.16 15.61
N THR A 278 -28.97 -4.19 15.72
CA THR A 278 -29.18 -2.99 16.53
C THR A 278 -30.40 -2.18 16.08
N MET A 279 -30.55 -2.03 14.77
CA MET A 279 -31.74 -1.34 14.19
C MET A 279 -33.02 -2.13 14.38
N ALA A 280 -33.01 -3.47 14.30
CA ALA A 280 -34.16 -4.31 14.57
C ALA A 280 -34.62 -4.17 16.03
N ILE A 281 -33.67 -4.15 17.00
CA ILE A 281 -33.97 -3.91 18.41
C ILE A 281 -34.51 -2.48 18.60
N ALA A 282 -33.92 -1.48 17.96
CA ALA A 282 -34.38 -0.08 18.05
C ALA A 282 -35.81 0.10 17.53
N VAL A 283 -36.16 -0.53 16.42
CA VAL A 283 -37.54 -0.55 15.85
C VAL A 283 -38.50 -1.24 16.80
N ARG A 284 -38.14 -2.40 17.35
CA ARG A 284 -38.99 -3.17 18.28
C ARG A 284 -39.30 -2.40 19.56
N GLU A 285 -38.33 -1.69 20.12
CA GLU A 285 -38.51 -0.87 21.32
C GLU A 285 -39.41 0.36 21.08
N ARG A 286 -39.49 0.84 19.85
CA ARG A 286 -40.30 2.01 19.45
C ARG A 286 -41.56 1.65 18.68
N THR A 287 -42.00 0.42 18.78
CA THR A 287 -43.18 -0.07 18.03
C THR A 287 -44.45 0.77 18.33
N SER A 288 -44.68 1.14 19.61
CA SER A 288 -45.80 1.98 20.03
C SER A 288 -45.71 3.40 19.44
N GLU A 289 -44.53 4.01 19.43
CA GLU A 289 -44.30 5.37 18.88
C GLU A 289 -44.53 5.39 17.36
N LEU A 290 -44.01 4.36 16.65
CA LEU A 290 -44.23 4.22 15.22
C LEU A 290 -45.74 3.96 14.89
N ALA A 291 -46.44 3.24 15.76
CA ALA A 291 -47.90 3.03 15.63
C ALA A 291 -48.67 4.34 15.84
N VAL A 292 -48.30 5.17 16.82
CA VAL A 292 -48.88 6.51 17.01
C VAL A 292 -48.68 7.40 15.80
N LEU A 293 -47.44 7.42 15.21
CA LEU A 293 -47.22 8.17 13.98
C LEU A 293 -48.17 7.74 12.85
N LYS A 294 -48.38 6.43 12.67
CA LYS A 294 -49.34 5.90 11.69
C LYS A 294 -50.77 6.27 12.02
N ALA A 295 -51.17 6.22 13.30
CA ALA A 295 -52.52 6.59 13.75
C ALA A 295 -52.84 8.08 13.51
N VAL A 296 -51.83 8.94 13.60
CA VAL A 296 -51.93 10.40 13.30
C VAL A 296 -51.90 10.69 11.78
N GLY A 297 -51.73 9.65 10.93
CA GLY A 297 -51.86 9.80 9.47
C GLY A 297 -50.56 9.81 8.67
N TYR A 298 -49.40 9.51 9.30
CA TYR A 298 -48.16 9.34 8.54
C TYR A 298 -48.20 8.04 7.72
N SER A 299 -47.75 8.12 6.46
CA SER A 299 -47.77 6.98 5.54
C SER A 299 -46.72 5.91 5.94
N ASP A 300 -46.99 4.66 5.51
CA ASP A 300 -46.07 3.53 5.69
C ASP A 300 -44.68 3.79 5.08
N ARG A 301 -44.65 4.47 3.93
CA ARG A 301 -43.38 4.89 3.28
C ARG A 301 -42.58 5.88 4.12
N PHE A 302 -43.28 6.74 4.85
CA PHE A 302 -42.64 7.68 5.76
C PHE A 302 -41.92 6.98 6.90
N VAL A 303 -42.58 5.98 7.53
CA VAL A 303 -41.98 5.17 8.61
C VAL A 303 -40.78 4.39 8.09
N LEU A 304 -40.84 3.82 6.89
CA LEU A 304 -39.70 3.16 6.24
C LEU A 304 -38.54 4.11 6.06
N LEU A 305 -38.78 5.27 5.44
CA LEU A 305 -37.73 6.27 5.20
C LEU A 305 -37.12 6.78 6.50
N LEU A 306 -37.90 6.99 7.55
CA LEU A 306 -37.41 7.44 8.84
C LEU A 306 -36.37 6.45 9.41
N VAL A 307 -36.66 5.15 9.40
CA VAL A 307 -35.75 4.11 9.89
C VAL A 307 -34.51 3.99 9.00
N LEU A 308 -34.68 4.08 7.68
CA LEU A 308 -33.53 4.06 6.75
C LEU A 308 -32.61 5.26 6.96
N PHE A 309 -33.14 6.47 7.08
CA PHE A 309 -32.34 7.66 7.34
C PHE A 309 -31.63 7.59 8.70
N GLU A 310 -32.24 7.00 9.71
CA GLU A 310 -31.61 6.77 11.01
C GLU A 310 -30.39 5.82 10.89
N SER A 311 -30.56 4.69 10.17
CA SER A 311 -29.46 3.75 9.88
C SER A 311 -28.35 4.40 9.08
N MET A 312 -28.69 5.15 8.04
CA MET A 312 -27.72 5.87 7.22
C MET A 312 -26.97 6.97 8.02
N ALA A 313 -27.64 7.66 8.93
CA ALA A 313 -27.02 8.66 9.78
C ALA A 313 -25.99 8.03 10.71
N ILE A 314 -26.33 6.91 11.37
CA ILE A 314 -25.37 6.17 12.20
C ILE A 314 -24.16 5.73 11.37
N ALA A 315 -24.38 5.19 10.17
CA ALA A 315 -23.33 4.76 9.28
C ALA A 315 -22.44 5.92 8.78
N ALA A 316 -23.05 7.06 8.44
CA ALA A 316 -22.33 8.26 8.03
C ALA A 316 -21.44 8.80 9.14
N PHE A 317 -22.00 9.01 10.35
CA PHE A 317 -21.23 9.52 11.48
C PHE A 317 -20.14 8.55 11.93
N GLY A 318 -20.45 7.26 12.09
CA GLY A 318 -19.48 6.24 12.44
C GLY A 318 -18.41 6.07 11.36
N GLY A 319 -18.82 6.13 10.08
CA GLY A 319 -17.92 6.08 8.92
C GLY A 319 -16.93 7.24 8.88
N VAL A 320 -17.41 8.47 9.06
CA VAL A 320 -16.56 9.65 9.12
C VAL A 320 -15.58 9.54 10.28
N LEU A 321 -16.04 9.19 11.49
CA LEU A 321 -15.16 9.03 12.65
C LEU A 321 -14.10 7.96 12.44
N GLY A 322 -14.49 6.81 11.88
CA GLY A 322 -13.57 5.72 11.59
C GLY A 322 -12.51 6.08 10.55
N LEU A 323 -12.92 6.70 9.45
CA LEU A 323 -11.98 7.13 8.40
C LEU A 323 -11.08 8.29 8.85
N LEU A 324 -11.57 9.20 9.71
CA LEU A 324 -10.74 10.22 10.32
C LEU A 324 -9.71 9.61 11.27
N ALA A 325 -10.09 8.60 12.05
CA ALA A 325 -9.15 7.85 12.88
C ALA A 325 -8.09 7.12 12.03
N ALA A 326 -8.49 6.47 10.93
CA ALA A 326 -7.55 5.87 9.98
C ALA A 326 -6.60 6.92 9.39
N LYS A 327 -7.12 8.07 8.97
CA LYS A 327 -6.32 9.19 8.47
C LYS A 327 -5.34 9.70 9.52
N GLY A 328 -5.79 9.87 10.77
CA GLY A 328 -4.94 10.28 11.89
C GLY A 328 -3.82 9.26 12.13
N PHE A 329 -4.12 7.96 12.05
CA PHE A 329 -3.12 6.90 12.19
C PHE A 329 -2.06 6.97 11.08
N THR A 330 -2.43 7.27 9.84
CA THR A 330 -1.46 7.41 8.74
C THR A 330 -0.54 8.63 8.88
N LEU A 331 -0.91 9.62 9.68
CA LEU A 331 -0.08 10.82 9.94
C LEU A 331 0.94 10.60 11.06
N LEU A 332 0.81 9.54 11.85
CA LEU A 332 1.77 9.23 12.91
C LEU A 332 3.16 8.97 12.31
N PRO A 333 4.24 9.44 12.97
CA PRO A 333 5.59 9.23 12.48
C PRO A 333 6.00 7.75 12.54
N ALA A 334 7.01 7.37 11.74
CA ALA A 334 7.43 5.98 11.56
C ALA A 334 7.88 5.25 12.84
N ASN A 335 8.39 5.99 13.83
CA ASN A 335 8.76 5.45 15.15
C ASN A 335 7.56 4.99 15.99
N VAL A 336 6.35 5.48 15.71
CA VAL A 336 5.11 5.12 16.41
C VAL A 336 4.22 4.22 15.55
N ASN A 337 4.27 4.40 14.22
CA ASN A 337 3.46 3.65 13.27
C ASN A 337 4.31 2.56 12.57
N PRO A 338 4.21 1.27 13.00
CA PRO A 338 5.02 0.20 12.42
C PRO A 338 4.72 -0.03 10.93
N ILE A 339 3.49 0.25 10.47
CA ILE A 339 3.12 0.09 9.06
C ILE A 339 3.87 1.11 8.19
N ARG A 340 4.03 2.33 8.67
CA ARG A 340 4.77 3.37 7.97
C ARG A 340 6.27 3.07 7.87
N SER A 341 6.78 2.21 8.72
CA SER A 341 8.17 1.72 8.63
C SER A 341 8.42 0.86 7.40
N PHE A 342 7.38 0.19 6.89
CA PHE A 342 7.45 -0.64 5.67
C PHE A 342 6.97 0.12 4.43
N PHE A 343 6.05 1.07 4.61
CA PHE A 343 5.43 1.84 3.53
C PHE A 343 5.63 3.34 3.78
N PRO A 344 6.66 3.96 3.16
CA PRO A 344 6.98 5.38 3.36
C PRO A 344 5.81 6.30 3.00
N LEU A 345 5.09 5.96 1.93
CA LEU A 345 3.98 6.73 1.37
C LEU A 345 2.62 6.21 1.86
N LEU A 346 2.44 6.19 3.17
CA LEU A 346 1.19 5.75 3.79
C LEU A 346 0.25 6.95 4.01
N TYR A 347 -0.73 7.15 3.14
CA TYR A 347 -1.72 8.22 3.29
C TYR A 347 -3.11 7.84 2.79
N LEU A 348 -4.14 8.37 3.42
CA LEU A 348 -5.53 8.22 2.98
C LEU A 348 -5.89 9.39 2.06
N SER A 349 -6.00 9.13 0.75
CA SER A 349 -6.36 10.14 -0.23
C SER A 349 -7.83 10.58 -0.09
N THR A 350 -8.17 11.76 -0.64
CA THR A 350 -9.56 12.25 -0.64
C THR A 350 -10.51 11.33 -1.41
N GLY A 351 -10.03 10.70 -2.48
CA GLY A 351 -10.80 9.72 -3.25
C GLY A 351 -11.12 8.46 -2.43
N MET A 352 -10.13 7.92 -1.70
CA MET A 352 -10.34 6.77 -0.79
C MET A 352 -11.29 7.12 0.35
N PHE A 353 -11.16 8.32 0.90
CA PHE A 353 -12.07 8.81 1.94
C PHE A 353 -13.52 8.85 1.43
N ALA A 354 -13.73 9.42 0.25
CA ALA A 354 -15.05 9.47 -0.39
C ALA A 354 -15.61 8.07 -0.68
N ALA A 355 -14.78 7.16 -1.21
CA ALA A 355 -15.16 5.77 -1.44
C ALA A 355 -15.53 5.06 -0.13
N GLY A 356 -14.78 5.30 0.95
CA GLY A 356 -15.10 4.78 2.27
C GLY A 356 -16.44 5.29 2.83
N ILE A 357 -16.74 6.58 2.67
CA ILE A 357 -18.05 7.13 3.05
C ILE A 357 -19.18 6.50 2.22
N THR A 358 -18.98 6.34 0.92
CA THR A 358 -19.95 5.67 0.05
C THR A 358 -20.22 4.23 0.51
N ALA A 359 -19.15 3.48 0.83
CA ALA A 359 -19.26 2.14 1.38
C ALA A 359 -20.00 2.11 2.73
N ALA A 360 -19.72 3.05 3.63
CA ALA A 360 -20.41 3.19 4.90
C ALA A 360 -21.92 3.43 4.70
N LEU A 361 -22.29 4.33 3.80
CA LEU A 361 -23.70 4.61 3.48
C LEU A 361 -24.40 3.40 2.87
N MET A 362 -23.73 2.62 2.01
CA MET A 362 -24.26 1.38 1.47
C MET A 362 -24.52 0.34 2.57
N VAL A 363 -23.60 0.19 3.53
CA VAL A 363 -23.81 -0.68 4.69
C VAL A 363 -25.00 -0.20 5.51
N GLY A 364 -25.10 1.10 5.80
CA GLY A 364 -26.22 1.70 6.53
C GLY A 364 -27.56 1.47 5.83
N LEU A 365 -27.59 1.62 4.51
CA LEU A 365 -28.78 1.35 3.70
C LEU A 365 -29.18 -0.12 3.75
N VAL A 366 -28.27 -1.03 3.43
CA VAL A 366 -28.55 -2.48 3.36
C VAL A 366 -28.95 -3.04 4.72
N SER A 367 -28.24 -2.67 5.80
CA SER A 367 -28.54 -3.12 7.16
C SER A 367 -29.87 -2.57 7.69
N GLY A 368 -30.25 -1.36 7.24
CA GLY A 368 -31.51 -0.71 7.63
C GLY A 368 -32.74 -1.23 6.90
N VAL A 369 -32.58 -1.84 5.71
CA VAL A 369 -33.72 -2.27 4.87
C VAL A 369 -34.66 -3.23 5.61
N LEU A 370 -34.17 -4.33 6.17
CA LEU A 370 -34.99 -5.34 6.84
C LEU A 370 -35.74 -4.74 8.06
N PRO A 371 -35.09 -4.00 9.01
CA PRO A 371 -35.82 -3.34 10.10
C PRO A 371 -36.81 -2.30 9.62
N ALA A 372 -36.50 -1.55 8.55
CA ALA A 372 -37.40 -0.55 7.99
C ALA A 372 -38.68 -1.17 7.37
N PHE A 373 -38.53 -2.28 6.64
CA PHE A 373 -39.66 -3.04 6.15
C PHE A 373 -40.51 -3.62 7.28
N GLY A 374 -39.86 -4.11 8.36
CA GLY A 374 -40.58 -4.55 9.57
C GLY A 374 -41.40 -3.40 10.19
N ALA A 375 -40.80 -2.20 10.33
CA ALA A 375 -41.47 -1.01 10.82
C ALA A 375 -42.65 -0.57 9.89
N MET A 376 -42.44 -0.62 8.58
CA MET A 376 -43.48 -0.28 7.59
C MET A 376 -44.69 -1.16 7.72
N ARG A 377 -44.55 -2.48 7.97
CA ARG A 377 -45.62 -3.45 8.04
C ARG A 377 -46.32 -3.54 9.39
N LEU A 378 -45.94 -2.73 10.39
CA LEU A 378 -46.59 -2.69 11.70
C LEU A 378 -48.07 -2.30 11.59
N ARG A 379 -48.95 -3.15 12.14
CA ARG A 379 -50.37 -2.86 12.29
C ARG A 379 -50.60 -2.02 13.55
N VAL A 380 -51.30 -0.90 13.44
CA VAL A 380 -51.53 0.06 14.53
C VAL A 380 -52.24 -0.63 15.71
N VAL A 381 -53.25 -1.49 15.40
CA VAL A 381 -54.04 -2.19 16.43
C VAL A 381 -53.19 -3.15 17.26
N ASP A 382 -52.31 -3.93 16.62
CA ASP A 382 -51.43 -4.90 17.30
C ASP A 382 -50.33 -4.24 18.13
N ALA A 383 -49.86 -3.07 17.69
CA ALA A 383 -48.82 -2.32 18.36
C ALA A 383 -49.32 -1.56 19.62
N LEU A 384 -50.57 -1.06 19.59
CA LEU A 384 -51.17 -0.37 20.74
C LEU A 384 -51.76 -1.34 21.81
N ARG A 385 -52.03 -2.62 21.44
CA ARG A 385 -52.51 -3.64 22.37
C ARG A 385 -51.39 -4.26 23.25
N ARG A 386 -50.13 -4.02 22.93
CA ARG A 386 -48.96 -4.55 23.65
C ARG A 386 -48.38 -3.57 24.70
N VAL A 387 -49.07 -2.50 25.00
CA VAL A 387 -48.73 -1.52 26.06
C VAL A 387 -49.34 -1.92 27.39
#